data_544d4393937a102500b98784418efb02
#
_entry.id   544d4393937a102500b98784418efb02
#
_cell.length_a   1.000
_cell.length_b   1.000
_cell.length_c   1.000
_cell.angle_alpha   90.00
_cell.angle_beta   90.00
_cell.angle_gamma   90.00
#
_symmetry.space_group_name_H-M   'P 1'
#
loop_
_entity.id
_entity.type
_entity.pdbx_description
1 polymer ?
#
loop_
_entity_poly.entity_id
_entity_poly.type
_entity_poly.pdbx_seq_one_letter_code
_entity_poly.pdbx_strand_id
1 'polypeptide(L)'
;MKFPLQKVKQTGDEPFVFEDDVDIRELEDLNNDIRRISPVHVKGQAITRGNDITITFTIEGEMVLPCARTLVDVTYPFQIDALEVFNLSPYHTEEGEDEVHPVHGEVLDLTPYIKENVQLEIPTRVFSDDDEAHEEALQEGKGWQVVTEEPEEKKVDPRMAKLQSLLNEENDE
;
A
#
# COMPACT_ATOMS: atom_id res chain seq x y z
N MET A 1 18.33 3.38 -6.07
CA MET A 1 19.10 2.13 -6.31
C MET A 1 19.44 2.04 -7.79
N LYS A 2 20.76 1.99 -8.13
CA LYS A 2 21.22 2.08 -9.52
C LYS A 2 22.19 0.95 -9.81
N PHE A 3 22.00 0.26 -10.95
CA PHE A 3 22.83 -0.85 -11.37
C PHE A 3 23.47 -0.59 -12.74
N PRO A 4 24.80 -0.72 -12.89
CA PRO A 4 25.42 -0.76 -14.21
C PRO A 4 24.89 -1.96 -15.00
N LEU A 5 24.36 -1.73 -16.21
CA LEU A 5 23.83 -2.80 -17.06
C LEU A 5 24.84 -3.91 -17.33
N GLN A 6 26.13 -3.57 -17.38
CA GLN A 6 27.21 -4.55 -17.57
C GLN A 6 27.23 -5.59 -16.45
N LYS A 7 27.01 -5.19 -15.17
CA LYS A 7 26.96 -6.14 -14.04
C LYS A 7 25.78 -7.09 -14.15
N VAL A 8 24.61 -6.58 -14.53
CA VAL A 8 23.40 -7.40 -14.68
C VAL A 8 23.53 -8.39 -15.84
N LYS A 9 24.16 -7.97 -16.95
CA LYS A 9 24.41 -8.83 -18.12
C LYS A 9 25.51 -9.87 -17.91
N GLN A 10 26.51 -9.59 -17.08
CA GLN A 10 27.64 -10.49 -16.83
C GLN A 10 27.27 -11.77 -16.07
N THR A 11 26.15 -11.77 -15.36
CA THR A 11 25.67 -12.97 -14.65
C THR A 11 25.12 -14.04 -15.59
N GLY A 12 24.88 -13.72 -16.87
CA GLY A 12 24.39 -14.66 -17.86
C GLY A 12 23.05 -15.28 -17.47
N ASP A 13 23.00 -16.60 -17.37
CA ASP A 13 21.79 -17.33 -16.95
C ASP A 13 21.59 -17.37 -15.43
N GLU A 14 22.57 -16.90 -14.64
CA GLU A 14 22.45 -16.82 -13.19
C GLU A 14 21.75 -15.52 -12.78
N PRO A 15 20.85 -15.54 -11.78
CA PRO A 15 20.19 -14.33 -11.32
C PRO A 15 21.18 -13.37 -10.65
N PHE A 16 21.14 -12.10 -11.04
CA PHE A 16 21.86 -11.04 -10.33
C PHE A 16 21.08 -10.66 -9.07
N VAL A 17 21.56 -11.09 -7.91
CA VAL A 17 20.92 -10.80 -6.61
C VAL A 17 21.41 -9.47 -6.07
N PHE A 18 20.52 -8.70 -5.47
CA PHE A 18 20.81 -7.41 -4.84
C PHE A 18 20.00 -7.22 -3.54
N GLU A 19 20.57 -6.45 -2.64
CA GLU A 19 19.95 -6.06 -1.37
C GLU A 19 20.57 -4.74 -0.92
N ASP A 20 19.73 -3.75 -0.56
CA ASP A 20 20.18 -2.42 -0.12
C ASP A 20 19.03 -1.66 0.54
N ASP A 21 19.38 -0.64 1.33
CA ASP A 21 18.42 0.29 1.91
C ASP A 21 18.29 1.54 1.02
N VAL A 22 17.08 1.89 0.64
CA VAL A 22 16.78 3.00 -0.25
C VAL A 22 16.07 4.12 0.50
N ASP A 23 16.67 5.31 0.47
CA ASP A 23 16.05 6.52 1.00
C ASP A 23 15.00 7.03 0.01
N ILE A 24 13.74 7.08 0.48
CA ILE A 24 12.57 7.54 -0.30
C ILE A 24 11.82 8.67 0.42
N ARG A 25 12.47 9.40 1.34
CA ARG A 25 11.85 10.51 2.11
C ARG A 25 11.30 11.63 1.23
N GLU A 26 11.71 11.70 -0.03
CA GLU A 26 11.09 12.61 -1.01
C GLU A 26 9.57 12.39 -1.15
N LEU A 27 9.05 11.20 -0.79
CA LEU A 27 7.62 10.92 -0.80
C LEU A 27 6.86 11.72 0.27
N GLU A 28 7.52 12.18 1.34
CA GLU A 28 6.91 13.03 2.37
C GLU A 28 6.52 14.42 1.82
N ASP A 29 7.27 14.91 0.81
CA ASP A 29 7.04 16.21 0.19
C ASP A 29 5.93 16.19 -0.89
N LEU A 30 5.48 15.00 -1.27
CA LEU A 30 4.37 14.84 -2.18
C LEU A 30 3.05 15.14 -1.45
N ASN A 31 2.07 15.66 -2.17
CA ASN A 31 0.75 15.97 -1.61
C ASN A 31 -0.06 14.68 -1.36
N ASN A 32 0.42 13.87 -0.42
CA ASN A 32 -0.16 12.61 0.02
C ASN A 32 -0.31 12.61 1.56
N ASP A 33 -0.82 11.51 2.14
CA ASP A 33 -1.05 11.38 3.57
C ASP A 33 0.20 10.91 4.36
N ILE A 34 1.34 10.71 3.71
CA ILE A 34 2.58 10.29 4.38
C ILE A 34 3.14 11.44 5.21
N ARG A 35 3.11 11.30 6.53
CA ARG A 35 3.73 12.25 7.47
C ARG A 35 5.22 12.01 7.65
N ARG A 36 5.61 10.74 7.60
CA ARG A 36 7.00 10.28 7.70
C ARG A 36 7.14 8.93 7.04
N ILE A 37 8.28 8.69 6.41
CA ILE A 37 8.66 7.37 5.90
C ILE A 37 10.12 7.06 6.21
N SER A 38 10.39 5.87 6.72
CA SER A 38 11.75 5.39 6.91
C SER A 38 12.38 4.94 5.58
N PRO A 39 13.72 4.88 5.49
CA PRO A 39 14.34 4.17 4.39
C PRO A 39 13.77 2.76 4.28
N VAL A 40 13.53 2.31 3.07
CA VAL A 40 12.97 0.98 2.81
C VAL A 40 14.08 -0.02 2.49
N HIS A 41 13.94 -1.22 3.02
CA HIS A 41 14.80 -2.34 2.70
C HIS A 41 14.33 -3.03 1.43
N VAL A 42 15.20 -3.12 0.42
CA VAL A 42 14.87 -3.70 -0.89
C VAL A 42 15.79 -4.86 -1.18
N LYS A 43 15.21 -6.04 -1.37
CA LYS A 43 15.92 -7.25 -1.78
C LYS A 43 15.29 -7.83 -3.03
N GLY A 44 16.11 -8.34 -3.94
CA GLY A 44 15.59 -8.88 -5.20
C GLY A 44 16.62 -9.54 -6.08
N GLN A 45 16.16 -9.91 -7.26
CA GLN A 45 16.97 -10.51 -8.28
C GLN A 45 16.58 -10.02 -9.68
N ALA A 46 17.56 -9.92 -10.56
CA ALA A 46 17.37 -9.59 -11.96
C ALA A 46 17.81 -10.77 -12.83
N ILE A 47 17.00 -11.13 -13.81
CA ILE A 47 17.28 -12.17 -14.80
C ILE A 47 17.26 -11.53 -16.19
N THR A 48 18.32 -11.73 -16.97
CA THR A 48 18.43 -11.22 -18.34
C THR A 48 18.10 -12.31 -19.35
N ARG A 49 17.14 -12.03 -20.24
CA ARG A 49 16.80 -12.92 -21.35
C ARG A 49 16.75 -12.13 -22.65
N GLY A 50 17.78 -12.29 -23.48
CA GLY A 50 17.90 -11.51 -24.73
C GLY A 50 18.02 -10.02 -24.44
N ASN A 51 17.04 -9.23 -24.84
CA ASN A 51 16.98 -7.79 -24.59
C ASN A 51 16.15 -7.42 -23.37
N ASP A 52 15.51 -8.38 -22.70
CA ASP A 52 14.67 -8.12 -21.56
C ASP A 52 15.39 -8.44 -20.26
N ILE A 53 15.19 -7.58 -19.27
CA ILE A 53 15.63 -7.77 -17.90
C ILE A 53 14.37 -7.82 -17.03
N THR A 54 14.08 -8.98 -16.45
CA THR A 54 13.02 -9.13 -15.48
C THR A 54 13.61 -8.98 -14.09
N ILE A 55 13.07 -8.05 -13.31
CA ILE A 55 13.48 -7.79 -11.92
C ILE A 55 12.32 -8.14 -11.01
N THR A 56 12.54 -9.09 -10.10
CA THR A 56 11.61 -9.42 -9.02
C THR A 56 12.22 -8.95 -7.71
N PHE A 57 11.49 -8.17 -6.93
CA PHE A 57 12.01 -7.62 -5.69
C PHE A 57 10.91 -7.46 -4.64
N THR A 58 11.33 -7.47 -3.39
CA THR A 58 10.48 -7.21 -2.21
C THR A 58 10.95 -5.91 -1.58
N ILE A 59 10.02 -5.04 -1.24
CA ILE A 59 10.24 -3.78 -0.52
C ILE A 59 9.64 -3.94 0.87
N GLU A 60 10.42 -3.73 1.92
CA GLU A 60 9.96 -3.77 3.31
C GLU A 60 10.23 -2.41 3.97
N GLY A 61 9.25 -1.89 4.70
CA GLY A 61 9.40 -0.59 5.35
C GLY A 61 8.23 -0.25 6.26
N GLU A 62 8.26 0.96 6.77
CA GLU A 62 7.18 1.52 7.58
C GLU A 62 6.95 3.00 7.23
N MET A 63 5.70 3.41 7.25
CA MET A 63 5.31 4.80 7.08
C MET A 63 4.38 5.26 8.22
N VAL A 64 4.37 6.55 8.49
CA VAL A 64 3.47 7.16 9.46
C VAL A 64 2.37 7.89 8.70
N LEU A 65 1.13 7.52 8.98
CA LEU A 65 -0.08 8.04 8.35
C LEU A 65 -1.01 8.63 9.41
N PRO A 66 -1.84 9.64 9.08
CA PRO A 66 -2.85 10.15 10.00
C PRO A 66 -4.00 9.15 10.15
N CYS A 67 -4.44 8.92 11.39
CA CYS A 67 -5.67 8.19 11.65
C CYS A 67 -6.86 8.88 10.96
N ALA A 68 -7.67 8.13 10.22
CA ALA A 68 -8.81 8.67 9.49
C ALA A 68 -9.92 9.28 10.38
N ARG A 69 -9.91 8.96 11.70
CA ARG A 69 -10.89 9.46 12.66
C ARG A 69 -10.32 10.56 13.56
N THR A 70 -9.12 10.35 14.11
CA THR A 70 -8.55 11.17 15.18
C THR A 70 -7.39 12.05 14.73
N LEU A 71 -6.87 11.83 13.52
CA LEU A 71 -5.68 12.48 12.96
C LEU A 71 -4.38 12.24 13.75
N VAL A 72 -4.38 11.36 14.74
CA VAL A 72 -3.14 10.94 15.41
C VAL A 72 -2.26 10.13 14.48
N ASP A 73 -0.97 10.09 14.77
CA ASP A 73 0.01 9.35 13.99
C ASP A 73 -0.16 7.85 14.18
N VAL A 74 -0.28 7.12 13.08
CA VAL A 74 -0.35 5.66 13.04
C VAL A 74 0.83 5.13 12.25
N THR A 75 1.64 4.26 12.85
CA THR A 75 2.70 3.56 12.15
C THR A 75 2.11 2.42 11.34
N TYR A 76 2.34 2.44 10.04
CA TYR A 76 1.89 1.43 9.09
C TYR A 76 3.09 0.68 8.50
N PRO A 77 3.36 -0.55 8.94
CA PRO A 77 4.37 -1.41 8.31
C PRO A 77 3.83 -1.98 7.00
N PHE A 78 4.69 -2.10 6.00
CA PHE A 78 4.32 -2.67 4.70
C PHE A 78 5.39 -3.58 4.13
N GLN A 79 4.94 -4.53 3.32
CA GLN A 79 5.78 -5.40 2.50
C GLN A 79 5.14 -5.54 1.13
N ILE A 80 5.90 -5.22 0.08
CA ILE A 80 5.44 -5.19 -1.30
C ILE A 80 6.30 -6.15 -2.11
N ASP A 81 5.67 -7.05 -2.84
CA ASP A 81 6.35 -7.88 -3.84
C ASP A 81 6.04 -7.31 -5.23
N ALA A 82 7.10 -6.91 -5.94
CA ALA A 82 7.00 -6.26 -7.24
C ALA A 82 7.78 -7.01 -8.32
N LEU A 83 7.28 -6.91 -9.55
CA LEU A 83 7.93 -7.44 -10.74
C LEU A 83 7.95 -6.33 -11.80
N GLU A 84 9.14 -5.98 -12.28
CA GLU A 84 9.33 -4.99 -13.33
C GLU A 84 10.10 -5.59 -14.51
N VAL A 85 9.69 -5.26 -15.72
CA VAL A 85 10.33 -5.72 -16.94
C VAL A 85 10.94 -4.54 -17.67
N PHE A 86 12.24 -4.63 -17.98
CA PHE A 86 12.99 -3.60 -18.67
C PHE A 86 13.46 -4.11 -20.02
N ASN A 87 13.32 -3.30 -21.08
CA ASN A 87 13.80 -3.64 -22.41
C ASN A 87 15.00 -2.78 -22.81
N LEU A 88 16.03 -3.42 -23.29
CA LEU A 88 17.29 -2.79 -23.71
C LEU A 88 17.31 -2.39 -25.19
N SER A 89 16.24 -2.64 -25.93
CA SER A 89 16.15 -2.29 -27.34
C SER A 89 15.96 -0.79 -27.52
N PRO A 90 16.75 -0.13 -28.34
CA PRO A 90 16.59 1.30 -28.63
C PRO A 90 15.30 1.61 -29.42
N TYR A 91 14.61 0.60 -29.92
CA TYR A 91 13.40 0.72 -30.74
C TYR A 91 12.12 0.33 -29.98
N HIS A 92 12.24 0.00 -28.70
CA HIS A 92 11.05 -0.26 -27.89
C HIS A 92 10.37 1.07 -27.56
N THR A 93 9.12 1.23 -27.99
CA THR A 93 8.28 2.38 -27.67
C THR A 93 7.24 1.96 -26.62
N GLU A 94 6.89 2.88 -25.73
CA GLU A 94 5.90 2.66 -24.64
C GLU A 94 4.46 2.43 -25.16
N GLU A 95 4.27 2.31 -26.49
CA GLU A 95 2.95 2.17 -27.12
C GLU A 95 2.41 0.72 -27.13
N GLY A 96 3.07 -0.21 -26.41
CA GLY A 96 2.61 -1.60 -26.25
C GLY A 96 1.71 -1.77 -25.01
N GLU A 97 0.83 -2.78 -25.05
CA GLU A 97 -0.04 -3.16 -23.92
C GLU A 97 0.73 -3.81 -22.76
N ASP A 98 2.04 -4.03 -22.90
CA ASP A 98 2.89 -4.64 -21.89
C ASP A 98 3.59 -3.56 -21.07
N GLU A 99 3.57 -3.69 -19.74
CA GLU A 99 4.27 -2.85 -18.76
C GLU A 99 5.80 -3.07 -18.85
N VAL A 100 6.40 -2.72 -19.99
CA VAL A 100 7.82 -2.90 -20.26
C VAL A 100 8.50 -1.54 -20.35
N HIS A 101 9.47 -1.33 -19.45
CA HIS A 101 10.16 -0.05 -19.33
C HIS A 101 11.39 0.02 -20.24
N PRO A 102 11.52 1.06 -21.09
CA PRO A 102 12.72 1.24 -21.88
C PRO A 102 13.91 1.67 -21.01
N VAL A 103 15.06 1.06 -21.21
CA VAL A 103 16.30 1.47 -20.53
C VAL A 103 17.12 2.37 -21.44
N HIS A 104 17.34 3.60 -20.98
CA HIS A 104 18.18 4.56 -21.70
C HIS A 104 19.58 4.64 -21.06
N GLY A 105 20.61 4.32 -21.84
CA GLY A 105 22.01 4.42 -21.39
C GLY A 105 22.57 3.12 -20.81
N GLU A 106 23.52 3.25 -19.88
CA GLU A 106 24.31 2.14 -19.33
C GLU A 106 23.96 1.79 -17.88
N VAL A 107 23.00 2.49 -17.30
CA VAL A 107 22.58 2.34 -15.90
C VAL A 107 21.08 2.11 -15.83
N LEU A 108 20.69 1.04 -15.16
CA LEU A 108 19.30 0.78 -14.79
C LEU A 108 19.05 1.42 -13.43
N ASP A 109 18.08 2.32 -13.35
CA ASP A 109 17.65 2.96 -12.08
C ASP A 109 16.32 2.38 -11.62
N LEU A 110 16.34 1.60 -10.54
CA LEU A 110 15.15 1.00 -9.93
C LEU A 110 14.43 1.96 -8.96
N THR A 111 15.06 3.08 -8.59
CA THR A 111 14.52 4.01 -7.57
C THR A 111 13.13 4.57 -7.91
N PRO A 112 12.82 4.99 -9.15
CA PRO A 112 11.49 5.47 -9.51
C PRO A 112 10.40 4.42 -9.27
N TYR A 113 10.66 3.18 -9.67
CA TYR A 113 9.70 2.06 -9.53
C TYR A 113 9.48 1.65 -8.07
N ILE A 114 10.54 1.69 -7.24
CA ILE A 114 10.40 1.50 -5.78
C ILE A 114 9.46 2.56 -5.20
N LYS A 115 9.63 3.84 -5.57
CA LYS A 115 8.77 4.92 -5.10
C LYS A 115 7.33 4.77 -5.56
N GLU A 116 7.12 4.40 -6.82
CA GLU A 116 5.81 4.16 -7.40
C GLU A 116 5.07 3.03 -6.68
N ASN A 117 5.72 1.89 -6.49
CA ASN A 117 5.15 0.75 -5.77
C ASN A 117 4.79 1.13 -4.32
N VAL A 118 5.64 1.89 -3.61
CA VAL A 118 5.35 2.37 -2.26
C VAL A 118 4.18 3.35 -2.25
N GLN A 119 4.04 4.22 -3.25
CA GLN A 119 2.89 5.12 -3.35
C GLN A 119 1.57 4.38 -3.57
N LEU A 120 1.59 3.30 -4.35
CA LEU A 120 0.42 2.45 -4.60
C LEU A 120 0.01 1.65 -3.36
N GLU A 121 0.94 1.38 -2.44
CA GLU A 121 0.67 0.68 -1.18
C GLU A 121 0.00 1.56 -0.12
N ILE A 122 -0.01 2.89 -0.28
CA ILE A 122 -0.64 3.78 0.70
C ILE A 122 -2.12 3.40 0.86
N PRO A 123 -2.54 2.94 2.05
CA PRO A 123 -3.92 2.54 2.27
C PRO A 123 -4.84 3.77 2.25
N THR A 124 -6.04 3.60 1.74
CA THR A 124 -7.04 4.69 1.69
C THR A 124 -7.41 5.21 3.08
N ARG A 125 -7.33 4.38 4.11
CA ARG A 125 -7.65 4.72 5.50
C ARG A 125 -6.86 3.86 6.46
N VAL A 126 -6.32 4.48 7.52
CA VAL A 126 -5.75 3.80 8.68
C VAL A 126 -6.49 4.26 9.93
N PHE A 127 -6.56 3.39 10.93
CA PHE A 127 -7.18 3.68 12.21
C PHE A 127 -6.19 3.39 13.33
N SER A 128 -6.17 4.24 14.36
CA SER A 128 -5.44 3.97 15.58
C SER A 128 -6.20 2.96 16.43
N ASP A 129 -5.50 2.03 17.05
CA ASP A 129 -6.06 1.12 18.07
C ASP A 129 -6.09 1.78 19.47
N ASP A 130 -5.72 3.05 19.56
CA ASP A 130 -5.69 3.80 20.81
C ASP A 130 -7.09 4.34 21.17
N ASP A 131 -7.71 3.71 22.17
CA ASP A 131 -9.04 4.08 22.65
C ASP A 131 -9.06 5.50 23.26
N GLU A 132 -7.97 5.96 23.91
CA GLU A 132 -7.87 7.31 24.47
C GLU A 132 -7.87 8.37 23.36
N ALA A 133 -7.16 8.11 22.26
CA ALA A 133 -7.17 8.97 21.09
C ALA A 133 -8.55 9.04 20.41
N HIS A 134 -9.37 8.00 20.54
CA HIS A 134 -10.75 8.01 20.06
C HIS A 134 -11.68 8.84 20.95
N GLU A 135 -11.45 8.88 22.26
CA GLU A 135 -12.22 9.71 23.20
C GLU A 135 -11.88 11.19 23.08
N GLU A 136 -10.61 11.53 22.78
CA GLU A 136 -10.15 12.91 22.57
C GLU A 136 -10.50 13.46 21.16
N ALA A 137 -10.95 12.61 20.24
CA ALA A 137 -11.36 13.04 18.90
C ALA A 137 -12.46 14.09 19.01
N LEU A 138 -12.36 15.13 18.18
CA LEU A 138 -13.37 16.17 18.10
C LEU A 138 -14.74 15.56 17.79
N GLN A 139 -15.61 15.50 18.80
CA GLN A 139 -16.96 14.93 18.68
C GLN A 139 -17.99 15.95 18.21
N GLU A 140 -17.69 17.25 18.35
CA GLU A 140 -18.58 18.33 17.93
C GLU A 140 -17.79 19.58 17.51
N GLY A 141 -18.43 20.42 16.70
CA GLY A 141 -17.91 21.70 16.29
C GLY A 141 -19.03 22.65 15.86
N LYS A 142 -18.69 23.89 15.49
CA LYS A 142 -19.67 24.88 15.11
C LYS A 142 -20.42 24.45 13.85
N GLY A 143 -21.62 23.88 14.04
CA GLY A 143 -22.51 23.46 12.96
C GLY A 143 -22.39 21.99 12.56
N TRP A 144 -21.65 21.16 13.31
CA TRP A 144 -21.57 19.71 13.10
C TRP A 144 -21.38 18.98 14.42
N GLN A 145 -21.83 17.74 14.45
CA GLN A 145 -21.65 16.80 15.57
C GLN A 145 -21.45 15.40 14.99
N VAL A 146 -20.52 14.63 15.55
CA VAL A 146 -20.38 13.21 15.25
C VAL A 146 -21.50 12.46 15.95
N VAL A 147 -22.39 11.85 15.19
CA VAL A 147 -23.40 10.95 15.72
C VAL A 147 -22.82 9.55 15.72
N THR A 148 -22.45 9.07 16.88
CA THR A 148 -22.13 7.65 17.06
C THR A 148 -23.45 6.92 17.15
N GLU A 149 -23.73 6.00 16.24
CA GLU A 149 -24.85 5.07 16.40
C GLU A 149 -24.52 4.18 17.61
N GLU A 150 -25.08 4.54 18.78
CA GLU A 150 -25.17 3.55 19.84
C GLU A 150 -25.96 2.36 19.26
N PRO A 151 -25.54 1.10 19.54
CA PRO A 151 -26.32 -0.04 19.08
C PRO A 151 -27.71 0.11 19.70
N GLU A 152 -28.65 0.61 18.90
CA GLU A 152 -30.05 0.63 19.33
C GLU A 152 -30.38 -0.81 19.72
N GLU A 153 -30.68 -1.01 21.02
CA GLU A 153 -31.37 -2.22 21.44
C GLU A 153 -32.55 -2.36 20.47
N LYS A 154 -32.54 -3.44 19.67
CA LYS A 154 -33.57 -3.71 18.68
C LYS A 154 -34.92 -3.75 19.43
N LYS A 155 -35.51 -2.59 19.64
CA LYS A 155 -36.89 -2.47 20.08
C LYS A 155 -37.72 -3.12 18.99
N VAL A 156 -38.19 -4.33 19.28
CA VAL A 156 -39.04 -5.07 18.37
C VAL A 156 -40.22 -4.15 18.04
N ASP A 157 -40.41 -3.84 16.75
CA ASP A 157 -41.54 -3.04 16.26
C ASP A 157 -42.83 -3.61 16.89
N PRO A 158 -43.66 -2.78 17.56
CA PRO A 158 -44.90 -3.25 18.18
C PRO A 158 -45.81 -4.05 17.24
N ARG A 159 -45.69 -3.86 15.94
CA ARG A 159 -46.39 -4.63 14.91
C ARG A 159 -45.82 -6.05 14.74
N MET A 160 -44.52 -6.24 14.98
CA MET A 160 -43.85 -7.54 14.92
C MET A 160 -44.02 -8.32 16.24
N ALA A 161 -44.23 -7.65 17.38
CA ALA A 161 -44.46 -8.30 18.67
C ALA A 161 -45.70 -9.23 18.65
N LYS A 162 -46.76 -8.85 17.91
CA LYS A 162 -47.96 -9.69 17.71
C LYS A 162 -47.68 -10.94 16.86
N LEU A 163 -46.80 -10.87 15.90
CA LEU A 163 -46.40 -12.03 15.09
C LEU A 163 -45.51 -12.98 15.89
N GLN A 164 -44.67 -12.46 16.75
CA GLN A 164 -43.80 -13.25 17.61
C GLN A 164 -44.58 -14.05 18.66
N SER A 165 -45.70 -13.52 19.18
CA SER A 165 -46.58 -14.26 20.09
C SER A 165 -47.31 -15.42 19.41
N LEU A 166 -47.69 -15.28 18.12
CA LEU A 166 -48.33 -16.34 17.35
C LEU A 166 -47.36 -17.49 17.00
N LEU A 167 -46.08 -17.16 16.79
CA LEU A 167 -45.03 -18.17 16.52
C LEU A 167 -44.65 -19.00 17.75
N ASN A 168 -44.80 -18.42 18.96
CA ASN A 168 -44.53 -19.13 20.21
C ASN A 168 -45.70 -20.05 20.63
N GLU A 169 -46.95 -19.76 20.19
CA GLU A 169 -48.11 -20.61 20.46
C GLU A 169 -48.15 -21.90 19.59
N GLU A 170 -47.45 -21.93 18.43
CA GLU A 170 -47.37 -23.12 17.59
C GLU A 170 -46.30 -24.14 18.02
N ASN A 171 -45.42 -23.82 18.97
CA ASN A 171 -44.37 -24.73 19.46
C ASN A 171 -44.75 -25.49 20.77
N ASP A 172 -45.92 -25.29 21.31
CA ASP A 172 -46.38 -25.93 22.56
C ASP A 172 -47.50 -27.01 22.34
N GLU A 173 -47.64 -27.55 21.08
CA GLU A 173 -48.47 -28.73 20.79
C GLU A 173 -47.68 -29.97 20.41
#